data_69e3bd08758df154851cba772c814a66
#
_entry.id   69e3bd08758df154851cba772c814a66
#
_cell.length_a   1.000
_cell.length_b   1.000
_cell.length_c   1.000
_cell.angle_alpha   90.00
_cell.angle_beta   90.00
_cell.angle_gamma   90.00
#
_symmetry.space_group_name_H-M   'P 1'
#
loop_
_entity.id
_entity.type
_entity.pdbx_description
1 polymer ?
#
loop_
_entity_poly.entity_id
_entity_poly.type
_entity_poly.pdbx_seq_one_letter_code
_entity_poly.pdbx_strand_id
1 'polypeptide(L)'
;MNILLVGGTCSLMNNIILKLRKEGHRVFLLTGDKYRHNKYERVFEKYEFSYDCENLNDILESVNADVTILMGAFDTNYHWDGEERETVPFISHLVNILVSYSMTNKKRLIFLSSDEIYNGNYTEDIKEEEPFSGVGIRAGALSQAENICENFRVNRGLDIITLRLDHLYNIPKERKDVNNICADMCLDCMRDGHIKARTEHTFSLLCENDAVEYIYQFVKTSHHKYSLYNLSSNDVVSELKLATMVQKAMGIESNIVTFSDSNGRCVLSGNRFEEEFGVHAFGNLEKNIKDMASYMKKHEAAFLKGEELKLPWWKMLYERWKWLIKILFPFFENLVCFIPFFMMNNRTVGSEYFANLDPFLLYVLLFAIVYGQQQAT
;
A
#
# COMPACT_ATOMS: atom_id res chain seq x y z
N MET A 1 15.68 6.79 7.91
CA MET A 1 14.76 6.99 9.04
C MET A 1 14.15 5.67 9.45
N ASN A 2 13.72 5.57 10.70
CA ASN A 2 12.88 4.48 11.18
C ASN A 2 11.41 4.87 10.94
N ILE A 3 10.66 4.04 10.25
CA ILE A 3 9.26 4.30 9.93
C ILE A 3 8.41 3.14 10.43
N LEU A 4 7.43 3.42 11.28
CA LEU A 4 6.48 2.46 11.80
C LEU A 4 5.17 2.53 11.01
N LEU A 5 4.75 1.40 10.44
CA LEU A 5 3.42 1.24 9.86
C LEU A 5 2.54 0.50 10.86
N VAL A 6 1.35 1.02 11.11
CA VAL A 6 0.39 0.41 12.02
C VAL A 6 -0.89 0.10 11.28
N GLY A 7 -1.29 -1.16 11.26
CA GLY A 7 -2.53 -1.61 10.66
C GLY A 7 -2.43 -2.95 9.95
N GLY A 8 -3.54 -3.39 9.39
CA GLY A 8 -3.65 -4.61 8.62
C GLY A 8 -3.08 -4.49 7.21
N THR A 9 -2.95 -5.63 6.60
CA THR A 9 -2.18 -5.84 5.37
C THR A 9 -3.03 -5.66 4.11
N CYS A 10 -2.95 -4.49 3.48
CA CYS A 10 -3.61 -4.21 2.20
C CYS A 10 -2.61 -3.89 1.07
N SER A 11 -3.11 -3.70 -0.14
CA SER A 11 -2.29 -3.32 -1.30
C SER A 11 -1.55 -2.01 -1.07
N LEU A 12 -2.25 -0.99 -0.57
CA LEU A 12 -1.69 0.32 -0.27
C LEU A 12 -0.51 0.22 0.71
N MET A 13 -0.68 -0.52 1.83
CA MET A 13 0.41 -0.72 2.79
C MET A 13 1.63 -1.37 2.13
N ASN A 14 1.41 -2.41 1.31
CA ASN A 14 2.51 -3.08 0.61
C ASN A 14 3.26 -2.12 -0.32
N ASN A 15 2.55 -1.27 -1.05
CA ASN A 15 3.17 -0.29 -1.95
C ASN A 15 3.89 0.83 -1.16
N ILE A 16 3.36 1.25 -0.01
CA ILE A 16 4.07 2.15 0.92
C ILE A 16 5.38 1.50 1.39
N ILE A 17 5.36 0.24 1.83
CA ILE A 17 6.56 -0.49 2.26
C ILE A 17 7.61 -0.54 1.14
N LEU A 18 7.18 -0.87 -0.08
CA LEU A 18 8.08 -0.93 -1.24
C LEU A 18 8.71 0.43 -1.54
N LYS A 19 7.94 1.51 -1.50
CA LYS A 19 8.43 2.88 -1.70
C LYS A 19 9.44 3.25 -0.63
N LEU A 20 9.08 3.11 0.65
CA LEU A 20 9.94 3.47 1.78
C LEU A 20 11.28 2.72 1.75
N ARG A 21 11.25 1.43 1.42
CA ARG A 21 12.46 0.62 1.29
C ARG A 21 13.32 1.05 0.10
N LYS A 22 12.71 1.37 -1.02
CA LYS A 22 13.42 1.91 -2.19
C LYS A 22 14.16 3.21 -1.87
N GLU A 23 13.59 4.02 -0.99
CA GLU A 23 14.17 5.29 -0.52
C GLU A 23 15.16 5.10 0.66
N GLY A 24 15.51 3.86 1.02
CA GLY A 24 16.51 3.55 2.03
C GLY A 24 16.05 3.68 3.49
N HIS A 25 14.74 3.64 3.76
CA HIS A 25 14.19 3.68 5.12
C HIS A 25 14.12 2.29 5.75
N ARG A 26 14.27 2.24 7.08
CA ARG A 26 14.00 1.04 7.89
C ARG A 26 12.51 1.03 8.24
N VAL A 27 11.81 0.00 7.78
CA VAL A 27 10.35 -0.09 7.93
C VAL A 27 10.03 -1.15 8.97
N PHE A 28 9.25 -0.77 9.97
CA PHE A 28 8.72 -1.62 11.02
C PHE A 28 7.21 -1.75 10.83
N LEU A 29 6.65 -2.90 11.20
CA LEU A 29 5.23 -3.18 11.03
C LEU A 29 4.62 -3.61 12.37
N LEU A 30 3.57 -2.93 12.81
CA LEU A 30 2.71 -3.32 13.91
C LEU A 30 1.34 -3.71 13.35
N THR A 31 1.00 -4.99 13.42
CA THR A 31 -0.24 -5.53 12.82
C THR A 31 -0.83 -6.67 13.64
N GLY A 32 -2.17 -6.73 13.70
CA GLY A 32 -2.91 -7.85 14.29
C GLY A 32 -3.20 -9.00 13.32
N ASP A 33 -2.84 -8.86 12.03
CA ASP A 33 -3.14 -9.85 11.00
C ASP A 33 -2.17 -11.05 11.06
N LYS A 34 -2.52 -12.06 11.87
CA LYS A 34 -1.72 -13.28 12.09
C LYS A 34 -1.52 -14.12 10.82
N TYR A 35 -2.49 -14.07 9.89
CA TYR A 35 -2.54 -14.99 8.75
C TYR A 35 -1.73 -14.53 7.53
N ARG A 36 -1.30 -13.27 7.50
CA ARG A 36 -0.62 -12.68 6.35
C ARG A 36 0.86 -12.36 6.57
N HIS A 37 1.44 -12.77 7.69
CA HIS A 37 2.82 -12.47 8.05
C HIS A 37 3.88 -12.85 6.99
N ASN A 38 3.62 -13.89 6.19
CA ASN A 38 4.57 -14.36 5.18
C ASN A 38 4.67 -13.46 3.93
N LYS A 39 3.72 -12.53 3.72
CA LYS A 39 3.75 -11.61 2.56
C LYS A 39 4.68 -10.40 2.76
N TYR A 40 5.09 -10.11 4.01
CA TYR A 40 5.87 -8.92 4.36
C TYR A 40 7.28 -9.27 4.84
N GLU A 41 7.98 -10.11 4.11
CA GLU A 41 9.41 -10.41 4.36
C GLU A 41 10.33 -9.16 4.19
N ARG A 42 9.76 -8.05 3.69
CA ARG A 42 10.49 -6.84 3.34
C ARG A 42 10.52 -5.77 4.43
N VAL A 43 9.91 -6.01 5.58
CA VAL A 43 10.02 -5.11 6.72
C VAL A 43 11.21 -5.50 7.59
N PHE A 44 11.77 -4.53 8.30
CA PHE A 44 12.91 -4.75 9.17
C PHE A 44 12.52 -5.62 10.37
N GLU A 45 11.39 -5.31 11.00
CA GLU A 45 10.86 -6.04 12.14
C GLU A 45 9.33 -5.96 12.15
N LYS A 46 8.68 -7.02 12.67
CA LYS A 46 7.22 -7.11 12.82
C LYS A 46 6.87 -7.28 14.27
N TYR A 47 5.83 -6.55 14.69
CA TYR A 47 5.23 -6.66 16.00
C TYR A 47 3.78 -7.10 15.87
N GLU A 48 3.33 -7.95 16.80
CA GLU A 48 1.93 -8.33 16.87
C GLU A 48 1.18 -7.31 17.73
N PHE A 49 0.08 -6.78 17.19
CA PHE A 49 -0.83 -5.89 17.89
C PHE A 49 -2.05 -6.69 18.36
N SER A 50 -2.35 -6.63 19.66
CA SER A 50 -3.58 -7.16 20.24
C SER A 50 -4.39 -6.04 20.87
N TYR A 51 -5.69 -6.29 21.12
CA TYR A 51 -6.57 -5.33 21.79
C TYR A 51 -6.05 -4.92 23.18
N ASP A 52 -5.38 -5.84 23.85
CA ASP A 52 -4.78 -5.68 25.17
C ASP A 52 -3.27 -5.45 25.03
N CYS A 53 -2.87 -4.40 24.31
CA CYS A 53 -1.47 -4.15 24.00
C CYS A 53 -0.72 -3.63 25.24
N GLU A 54 -0.39 -4.52 26.19
CA GLU A 54 0.35 -4.18 27.40
C GLU A 54 1.76 -3.67 27.11
N ASN A 55 2.35 -4.11 25.99
CA ASN A 55 3.72 -3.78 25.58
C ASN A 55 3.82 -2.69 24.50
N LEU A 56 2.74 -1.94 24.25
CA LEU A 56 2.74 -0.92 23.18
C LEU A 56 3.79 0.17 23.42
N ASN A 57 3.97 0.61 24.66
CA ASN A 57 4.99 1.59 25.00
C ASN A 57 6.40 1.04 24.73
N ASP A 58 6.68 -0.19 25.11
CA ASP A 58 7.97 -0.84 24.88
C ASP A 58 8.28 -0.98 23.39
N ILE A 59 7.26 -1.31 22.58
CA ILE A 59 7.38 -1.38 21.13
C ILE A 59 7.71 0.00 20.56
N LEU A 60 6.94 1.04 20.94
CA LEU A 60 7.15 2.40 20.43
C LEU A 60 8.52 2.95 20.83
N GLU A 61 8.97 2.68 22.04
CA GLU A 61 10.31 3.06 22.51
C GLU A 61 11.41 2.31 21.76
N SER A 62 11.26 0.99 21.56
CA SER A 62 12.26 0.16 20.87
C SER A 62 12.41 0.54 19.40
N VAL A 63 11.30 0.81 18.70
CA VAL A 63 11.32 1.24 17.30
C VAL A 63 11.87 2.66 17.18
N ASN A 64 11.52 3.53 18.12
CA ASN A 64 11.87 4.96 18.10
C ASN A 64 11.64 5.58 16.71
N ALA A 65 10.44 5.39 16.18
CA ALA A 65 10.09 5.78 14.82
C ALA A 65 10.24 7.28 14.59
N ASP A 66 10.81 7.68 13.48
CA ASP A 66 10.86 9.08 13.03
C ASP A 66 9.52 9.53 12.46
N VAL A 67 8.81 8.60 11.81
CA VAL A 67 7.44 8.78 11.32
C VAL A 67 6.65 7.51 11.59
N THR A 68 5.41 7.68 12.07
CA THR A 68 4.44 6.58 12.21
C THR A 68 3.29 6.82 11.24
N ILE A 69 2.90 5.80 10.48
CA ILE A 69 1.76 5.85 9.57
C ILE A 69 0.69 4.89 10.09
N LEU A 70 -0.45 5.44 10.47
CA LEU A 70 -1.64 4.67 10.84
C LEU A 70 -2.49 4.45 9.60
N MET A 71 -2.75 3.20 9.26
CA MET A 71 -3.51 2.84 8.05
C MET A 71 -4.98 3.27 8.10
N GLY A 72 -5.53 3.50 9.29
CA GLY A 72 -6.84 4.12 9.48
C GLY A 72 -7.95 3.49 8.64
N ALA A 73 -8.46 4.22 7.68
CA ALA A 73 -9.52 3.74 6.76
C ALA A 73 -9.12 2.49 5.96
N PHE A 74 -7.84 2.23 5.79
CA PHE A 74 -7.28 1.12 5.00
C PHE A 74 -6.77 -0.03 5.87
N ASP A 75 -7.09 0.00 7.17
CA ASP A 75 -6.68 -1.04 8.11
C ASP A 75 -7.58 -2.28 8.00
N THR A 76 -7.04 -3.37 7.47
CA THR A 76 -7.75 -4.63 7.27
C THR A 76 -7.85 -5.51 8.52
N ASN A 77 -7.38 -5.05 9.68
CA ASN A 77 -7.67 -5.70 10.96
C ASN A 77 -9.14 -5.54 11.36
N TYR A 78 -9.86 -4.57 10.78
CA TYR A 78 -11.26 -4.29 11.05
C TYR A 78 -12.13 -4.69 9.86
N HIS A 79 -13.20 -5.43 10.13
CA HIS A 79 -14.16 -5.91 9.12
C HIS A 79 -15.43 -5.05 9.18
N TRP A 80 -15.47 -4.03 8.35
CA TRP A 80 -16.55 -3.04 8.34
C TRP A 80 -17.87 -3.51 7.70
N ASP A 81 -17.83 -4.62 6.95
CA ASP A 81 -18.98 -5.12 6.21
C ASP A 81 -20.02 -5.77 7.15
N GLY A 82 -20.92 -4.94 7.68
CA GLY A 82 -22.04 -5.37 8.48
C GLY A 82 -21.77 -5.56 9.99
N GLU A 83 -20.57 -5.20 10.48
CA GLU A 83 -20.24 -5.36 11.90
C GLU A 83 -20.01 -4.01 12.61
N GLU A 84 -21.08 -3.47 13.20
CA GLU A 84 -21.03 -2.29 14.07
C GLU A 84 -20.02 -2.42 15.21
N ARG A 85 -19.70 -3.64 15.59
CA ARG A 85 -18.76 -3.97 16.69
C ARG A 85 -17.34 -3.53 16.42
N GLU A 86 -16.95 -3.39 15.14
CA GLU A 86 -15.59 -2.99 14.76
C GLU A 86 -15.27 -1.53 15.11
N THR A 87 -16.28 -0.67 15.23
CA THR A 87 -16.10 0.73 15.62
C THR A 87 -15.44 0.88 16.99
N VAL A 88 -15.86 0.08 17.97
CA VAL A 88 -15.33 0.18 19.35
C VAL A 88 -13.84 -0.17 19.41
N PRO A 89 -13.39 -1.33 18.90
CA PRO A 89 -11.96 -1.65 18.88
C PRO A 89 -11.16 -0.66 18.03
N PHE A 90 -11.65 -0.22 16.88
CA PHE A 90 -10.97 0.75 16.04
C PHE A 90 -10.65 2.06 16.79
N ILE A 91 -11.65 2.65 17.44
CA ILE A 91 -11.49 3.89 18.21
C ILE A 91 -10.63 3.65 19.46
N SER A 92 -10.83 2.54 20.16
CA SER A 92 -10.06 2.19 21.36
C SER A 92 -8.56 2.01 21.03
N HIS A 93 -8.25 1.31 19.96
CA HIS A 93 -6.86 1.14 19.49
C HIS A 93 -6.22 2.48 19.11
N LEU A 94 -6.94 3.30 18.34
CA LEU A 94 -6.45 4.63 17.98
C LEU A 94 -6.10 5.45 19.24
N VAL A 95 -7.01 5.48 20.22
CA VAL A 95 -6.77 6.20 21.48
C VAL A 95 -5.56 5.64 22.23
N ASN A 96 -5.44 4.31 22.35
CA ASN A 96 -4.31 3.67 23.01
C ASN A 96 -2.98 4.03 22.33
N ILE A 97 -2.93 3.99 21.00
CA ILE A 97 -1.75 4.39 20.23
C ILE A 97 -1.40 5.86 20.49
N LEU A 98 -2.38 6.76 20.42
CA LEU A 98 -2.14 8.19 20.62
C LEU A 98 -1.72 8.53 22.05
N VAL A 99 -2.30 7.85 23.04
CA VAL A 99 -1.87 7.99 24.44
C VAL A 99 -0.43 7.55 24.61
N SER A 100 -0.09 6.33 24.18
CA SER A 100 1.27 5.81 24.26
C SER A 100 2.26 6.68 23.48
N TYR A 101 1.88 7.11 22.28
CA TYR A 101 2.70 7.99 21.45
C TYR A 101 2.98 9.34 22.13
N SER A 102 2.00 9.91 22.83
CA SER A 102 2.17 11.15 23.57
C SER A 102 3.13 11.04 24.76
N MET A 103 3.33 9.83 25.27
CA MET A 103 4.22 9.53 26.40
C MET A 103 5.63 9.17 25.96
N THR A 104 5.77 8.42 24.88
CA THR A 104 7.04 7.79 24.47
C THR A 104 7.72 8.51 23.32
N ASN A 105 6.96 8.93 22.32
CA ASN A 105 7.50 9.47 21.07
C ASN A 105 6.60 10.57 20.50
N LYS A 106 7.07 11.81 20.50
CA LYS A 106 6.32 12.97 19.97
C LYS A 106 6.71 13.36 18.55
N LYS A 107 7.25 12.42 17.76
CA LYS A 107 7.61 12.65 16.36
C LYS A 107 6.34 12.59 15.48
N ARG A 108 6.52 12.63 14.16
CA ARG A 108 5.40 12.72 13.21
C ARG A 108 4.52 11.47 13.21
N LEU A 109 3.21 11.67 13.19
CA LEU A 109 2.19 10.66 13.00
C LEU A 109 1.30 11.05 11.82
N ILE A 110 1.14 10.15 10.85
CA ILE A 110 0.28 10.33 9.69
C ILE A 110 -0.91 9.38 9.86
N PHE A 111 -2.13 9.92 9.87
CA PHE A 111 -3.37 9.14 9.90
C PHE A 111 -3.99 9.11 8.50
N LEU A 112 -4.21 7.92 7.94
CA LEU A 112 -4.85 7.76 6.64
C LEU A 112 -6.37 7.63 6.84
N SER A 113 -7.07 8.66 6.43
CA SER A 113 -8.53 8.73 6.34
C SER A 113 -8.99 8.54 4.89
N SER A 114 -10.27 8.62 4.63
CA SER A 114 -10.88 8.39 3.31
C SER A 114 -11.92 9.46 3.00
N ASP A 115 -12.22 9.62 1.73
CA ASP A 115 -13.33 10.42 1.20
C ASP A 115 -14.71 9.94 1.65
N GLU A 116 -14.82 8.72 2.19
CA GLU A 116 -16.07 8.17 2.76
C GLU A 116 -16.69 9.02 3.88
N ILE A 117 -15.92 9.92 4.50
CA ILE A 117 -16.45 10.91 5.45
C ILE A 117 -17.37 11.93 4.80
N TYR A 118 -17.36 12.01 3.48
CA TYR A 118 -18.25 12.85 2.68
C TYR A 118 -19.29 11.97 1.99
N ASN A 119 -20.49 12.43 1.97
CA ASN A 119 -21.58 11.81 1.20
C ASN A 119 -22.55 12.89 0.76
N GLY A 120 -22.97 12.84 -0.45
CA GLY A 120 -23.97 13.79 -0.93
C GLY A 120 -23.73 14.26 -2.34
N ASN A 121 -24.43 15.33 -2.69
CA ASN A 121 -24.39 15.95 -3.99
C ASN A 121 -23.82 17.37 -3.83
N TYR A 122 -22.54 17.52 -4.15
CA TYR A 122 -21.84 18.80 -4.06
C TYR A 122 -21.83 19.51 -5.41
N THR A 123 -21.99 20.81 -5.40
CA THR A 123 -21.92 21.65 -6.61
C THR A 123 -20.47 21.99 -6.98
N GLU A 124 -19.60 22.05 -5.99
CA GLU A 124 -18.17 22.36 -6.13
C GLU A 124 -17.30 21.23 -5.61
N ASP A 125 -16.00 21.30 -5.86
CA ASP A 125 -15.03 20.36 -5.30
C ASP A 125 -14.94 20.52 -3.77
N ILE A 126 -14.92 19.38 -3.08
CA ILE A 126 -14.98 19.31 -1.61
C ILE A 126 -13.62 19.69 -1.04
N LYS A 127 -13.60 20.78 -0.29
CA LYS A 127 -12.42 21.23 0.44
C LYS A 127 -12.34 20.58 1.82
N GLU A 128 -11.18 20.70 2.45
CA GLU A 128 -10.93 20.12 3.77
C GLU A 128 -11.79 20.72 4.89
N GLU A 129 -12.31 21.93 4.69
CA GLU A 129 -13.21 22.60 5.63
C GLU A 129 -14.66 22.14 5.58
N GLU A 130 -15.02 21.37 4.54
CA GLU A 130 -16.40 20.86 4.41
C GLU A 130 -16.75 19.95 5.60
N PRO A 131 -17.93 20.13 6.19
CA PRO A 131 -18.35 19.33 7.31
C PRO A 131 -18.51 17.85 6.94
N PHE A 132 -18.35 16.98 7.92
CA PHE A 132 -18.62 15.55 7.74
C PHE A 132 -20.08 15.33 7.38
N SER A 133 -20.31 14.58 6.32
CA SER A 133 -21.65 14.23 5.81
C SER A 133 -21.76 12.76 5.46
N GLY A 134 -20.70 11.98 5.68
CA GLY A 134 -20.67 10.54 5.40
C GLY A 134 -21.74 9.78 6.17
N VAL A 135 -22.37 8.83 5.48
CA VAL A 135 -23.43 7.98 6.02
C VAL A 135 -22.88 6.57 6.22
N GLY A 136 -23.26 5.98 7.34
CA GLY A 136 -22.82 4.64 7.70
C GLY A 136 -21.82 4.63 8.85
N ILE A 137 -21.61 3.43 9.37
CA ILE A 137 -20.83 3.21 10.60
C ILE A 137 -19.36 3.53 10.39
N ARG A 138 -18.82 3.11 9.28
CA ARG A 138 -17.41 3.35 8.91
C ARG A 138 -17.12 4.83 8.76
N ALA A 139 -17.96 5.57 8.01
CA ALA A 139 -17.83 7.01 7.87
C ALA A 139 -17.90 7.74 9.22
N GLY A 140 -18.85 7.32 10.08
CA GLY A 140 -18.97 7.84 11.45
C GLY A 140 -17.74 7.55 12.30
N ALA A 141 -17.18 6.35 12.24
CA ALA A 141 -15.96 5.97 12.95
C ALA A 141 -14.75 6.77 12.48
N LEU A 142 -14.59 6.95 11.16
CA LEU A 142 -13.50 7.76 10.58
C LEU A 142 -13.60 9.22 10.99
N SER A 143 -14.82 9.79 10.98
CA SER A 143 -15.05 11.17 11.43
C SER A 143 -14.68 11.35 12.91
N GLN A 144 -15.01 10.38 13.77
CA GLN A 144 -14.59 10.38 15.17
C GLN A 144 -13.08 10.25 15.31
N ALA A 145 -12.45 9.37 14.53
CA ALA A 145 -11.01 9.16 14.55
C ALA A 145 -10.25 10.45 14.18
N GLU A 146 -10.69 11.16 13.15
CA GLU A 146 -10.09 12.45 12.77
C GLU A 146 -10.23 13.49 13.90
N ASN A 147 -11.40 13.60 14.52
CA ASN A 147 -11.62 14.48 15.66
C ASN A 147 -10.71 14.13 16.85
N ILE A 148 -10.50 12.85 17.13
CA ILE A 148 -9.59 12.39 18.18
C ILE A 148 -8.14 12.79 17.83
N CYS A 149 -7.69 12.52 16.60
CA CYS A 149 -6.37 12.93 16.12
C CYS A 149 -6.15 14.44 16.30
N GLU A 150 -7.11 15.27 15.89
CA GLU A 150 -7.04 16.72 16.04
C GLU A 150 -7.00 17.15 17.50
N ASN A 151 -7.78 16.52 18.38
CA ASN A 151 -7.73 16.77 19.82
C ASN A 151 -6.35 16.46 20.43
N PHE A 152 -5.73 15.36 20.06
CA PHE A 152 -4.38 15.02 20.52
C PHE A 152 -3.35 16.00 19.96
N ARG A 153 -3.48 16.40 18.69
CA ARG A 153 -2.63 17.42 18.08
C ARG A 153 -2.67 18.72 18.85
N VAL A 154 -3.85 19.25 19.13
CA VAL A 154 -4.04 20.54 19.80
C VAL A 154 -3.68 20.46 21.29
N ASN A 155 -4.20 19.47 22.01
CA ASN A 155 -4.11 19.43 23.47
C ASN A 155 -2.83 18.76 23.99
N ARG A 156 -2.16 17.93 23.19
CA ARG A 156 -0.91 17.24 23.55
C ARG A 156 0.30 17.72 22.76
N GLY A 157 0.09 18.58 21.76
CA GLY A 157 1.15 19.12 20.92
C GLY A 157 1.83 18.06 20.04
N LEU A 158 1.09 17.02 19.62
CA LEU A 158 1.61 15.99 18.72
C LEU A 158 1.65 16.52 17.28
N ASP A 159 2.68 16.16 16.53
CA ASP A 159 2.76 16.39 15.09
C ASP A 159 1.91 15.33 14.36
N ILE A 160 0.61 15.56 14.25
CA ILE A 160 -0.34 14.66 13.58
C ILE A 160 -0.82 15.31 12.30
N ILE A 161 -0.74 14.54 11.21
CA ILE A 161 -1.25 14.90 9.89
C ILE A 161 -2.33 13.90 9.50
N THR A 162 -3.50 14.38 9.16
CA THR A 162 -4.60 13.56 8.63
C THR A 162 -4.63 13.71 7.11
N LEU A 163 -4.63 12.59 6.40
CA LEU A 163 -4.69 12.52 4.94
C LEU A 163 -5.98 11.80 4.53
N ARG A 164 -6.90 12.53 3.90
CA ARG A 164 -8.12 11.99 3.31
C ARG A 164 -7.82 11.56 1.88
N LEU A 165 -7.72 10.27 1.67
CA LEU A 165 -7.47 9.72 0.35
C LEU A 165 -8.78 9.61 -0.43
N ASP A 166 -8.74 10.05 -1.67
CA ASP A 166 -9.81 9.89 -2.64
C ASP A 166 -10.02 8.42 -3.03
N HIS A 167 -11.05 8.12 -3.80
CA HIS A 167 -11.34 6.77 -4.29
C HIS A 167 -10.11 6.14 -4.94
N LEU A 168 -9.47 5.22 -4.20
CA LEU A 168 -8.28 4.55 -4.68
C LEU A 168 -8.61 3.50 -5.74
N TYR A 169 -7.77 3.43 -6.78
CA TYR A 169 -7.78 2.32 -7.71
C TYR A 169 -6.37 1.79 -7.98
N ASN A 170 -6.29 0.49 -8.18
CA ASN A 170 -5.06 -0.23 -8.52
C ASN A 170 -5.38 -1.41 -9.43
N ILE A 171 -4.35 -2.02 -10.00
CA ILE A 171 -4.48 -3.27 -10.75
C ILE A 171 -4.44 -4.43 -9.74
N PRO A 172 -5.56 -5.16 -9.52
CA PRO A 172 -5.59 -6.27 -8.58
C PRO A 172 -4.71 -7.42 -9.08
N LYS A 173 -4.01 -8.08 -8.17
CA LYS A 173 -3.18 -9.25 -8.51
C LYS A 173 -3.97 -10.55 -8.53
N GLU A 174 -4.98 -10.66 -7.70
CA GLU A 174 -5.83 -11.83 -7.52
C GLU A 174 -7.26 -11.38 -7.16
N ARG A 175 -8.22 -12.32 -7.19
CA ARG A 175 -9.64 -12.00 -6.95
C ARG A 175 -9.90 -11.30 -5.61
N LYS A 176 -9.21 -11.69 -4.55
CA LYS A 176 -9.37 -11.07 -3.22
C LYS A 176 -8.83 -9.64 -3.13
N ASP A 177 -8.03 -9.21 -4.10
CA ASP A 177 -7.50 -7.86 -4.19
C ASP A 177 -8.44 -6.93 -5.00
N VAL A 178 -9.56 -7.46 -5.52
CA VAL A 178 -10.59 -6.67 -6.21
C VAL A 178 -11.39 -5.92 -5.15
N ASN A 179 -11.10 -4.64 -4.98
CA ASN A 179 -11.65 -3.76 -3.96
C ASN A 179 -11.78 -2.30 -4.45
N ASN A 180 -11.86 -2.11 -5.75
CA ASN A 180 -12.05 -0.80 -6.34
C ASN A 180 -12.99 -0.85 -7.54
N ILE A 181 -13.73 0.22 -7.77
CA ILE A 181 -14.78 0.31 -8.77
C ILE A 181 -14.33 -0.06 -10.20
N CYS A 182 -13.08 0.28 -10.56
CA CYS A 182 -12.55 -0.04 -11.89
C CYS A 182 -12.38 -1.55 -12.09
N ALA A 183 -11.85 -2.22 -11.06
CA ALA A 183 -11.64 -3.66 -11.08
C ALA A 183 -12.96 -4.44 -10.95
N ASP A 184 -13.90 -3.94 -10.14
CA ASP A 184 -15.25 -4.52 -10.03
C ASP A 184 -15.98 -4.47 -11.37
N MET A 185 -15.94 -3.33 -12.07
CA MET A 185 -16.53 -3.21 -13.40
C MET A 185 -15.88 -4.16 -14.43
N CYS A 186 -14.55 -4.35 -14.36
CA CYS A 186 -13.85 -5.34 -15.20
C CYS A 186 -14.32 -6.76 -14.87
N LEU A 187 -14.48 -7.08 -13.60
CA LEU A 187 -14.93 -8.40 -13.14
C LEU A 187 -16.37 -8.68 -13.56
N ASP A 188 -17.26 -7.69 -13.40
CA ASP A 188 -18.67 -7.79 -13.83
C ASP A 188 -18.78 -8.01 -15.33
N CYS A 189 -17.98 -7.29 -16.12
CA CYS A 189 -17.90 -7.47 -17.56
C CYS A 189 -17.50 -8.92 -17.95
N MET A 190 -16.51 -9.49 -17.25
CA MET A 190 -16.05 -10.86 -17.51
C MET A 190 -17.06 -11.92 -17.06
N ARG A 191 -17.69 -11.69 -15.90
CA ARG A 191 -18.57 -12.69 -15.25
C ARG A 191 -19.97 -12.71 -15.86
N ASP A 192 -20.54 -11.53 -16.03
CA ASP A 192 -21.98 -11.36 -16.30
C ASP A 192 -22.26 -10.78 -17.68
N GLY A 193 -21.24 -10.31 -18.40
CA GLY A 193 -21.38 -9.65 -19.69
C GLY A 193 -22.09 -8.29 -19.60
N HIS A 194 -22.18 -7.70 -18.42
CA HIS A 194 -22.76 -6.36 -18.23
C HIS A 194 -22.07 -5.61 -17.09
N ILE A 195 -22.08 -4.30 -17.18
CA ILE A 195 -21.50 -3.39 -16.19
C ILE A 195 -22.63 -2.54 -15.63
N LYS A 196 -22.74 -2.46 -14.32
CA LYS A 196 -23.70 -1.56 -13.65
C LYS A 196 -23.06 -0.20 -13.44
N ALA A 197 -23.80 0.87 -13.75
CA ALA A 197 -23.34 2.24 -13.56
C ALA A 197 -24.46 3.19 -13.15
N ARG A 198 -24.19 4.07 -12.21
CA ARG A 198 -25.10 5.15 -11.81
C ARG A 198 -25.10 6.25 -12.85
N THR A 199 -26.29 6.80 -13.12
CA THR A 199 -26.43 7.83 -14.16
C THR A 199 -25.85 9.18 -13.76
N GLU A 200 -25.96 9.56 -12.49
CA GLU A 200 -25.67 10.90 -12.00
C GLU A 200 -24.45 10.98 -11.08
N HIS A 201 -23.83 9.85 -10.79
CA HIS A 201 -22.67 9.81 -9.91
C HIS A 201 -21.40 10.27 -10.63
N THR A 202 -20.76 11.30 -10.08
CA THR A 202 -19.47 11.84 -10.56
C THR A 202 -18.51 11.95 -9.39
N PHE A 203 -17.29 11.44 -9.55
CA PHE A 203 -16.28 11.41 -8.50
C PHE A 203 -14.88 11.52 -9.10
N SER A 204 -13.90 11.77 -8.27
CA SER A 204 -12.49 11.68 -8.62
C SER A 204 -11.91 10.30 -8.26
N LEU A 205 -10.85 9.91 -8.96
CA LEU A 205 -10.17 8.63 -8.78
C LEU A 205 -8.68 8.87 -8.58
N LEU A 206 -8.11 8.35 -7.51
CA LEU A 206 -6.67 8.44 -7.22
C LEU A 206 -5.99 7.09 -7.47
N CYS A 207 -4.99 7.08 -8.35
CA CYS A 207 -4.15 5.89 -8.53
C CYS A 207 -3.39 5.59 -7.24
N GLU A 208 -3.37 4.33 -6.79
CA GLU A 208 -2.69 3.94 -5.56
C GLU A 208 -1.19 4.28 -5.58
N ASN A 209 -0.53 4.21 -6.74
CA ASN A 209 0.87 4.60 -6.86
C ASN A 209 1.08 6.11 -6.62
N ASP A 210 0.16 6.96 -7.10
CA ASP A 210 0.21 8.39 -6.86
C ASP A 210 -0.09 8.70 -5.38
N ALA A 211 -1.04 7.99 -4.78
CA ALA A 211 -1.31 8.10 -3.35
C ALA A 211 -0.07 7.80 -2.50
N VAL A 212 0.70 6.76 -2.86
CA VAL A 212 1.96 6.42 -2.19
C VAL A 212 3.01 7.54 -2.33
N GLU A 213 3.14 8.13 -3.53
CA GLU A 213 4.05 9.26 -3.73
C GLU A 213 3.61 10.49 -2.92
N TYR A 214 2.31 10.75 -2.81
CA TYR A 214 1.76 11.84 -1.99
C TYR A 214 2.01 11.62 -0.50
N ILE A 215 1.73 10.43 0.02
CA ILE A 215 2.03 10.06 1.40
C ILE A 215 3.53 10.22 1.70
N TYR A 216 4.38 9.85 0.74
CA TYR A 216 5.83 9.96 0.88
C TYR A 216 6.31 11.41 1.00
N GLN A 217 5.60 12.41 0.42
CA GLN A 217 5.95 13.82 0.64
C GLN A 217 5.91 14.18 2.13
N PHE A 218 4.89 13.68 2.86
CA PHE A 218 4.75 13.93 4.30
C PHE A 218 5.76 13.14 5.15
N VAL A 219 6.29 12.05 4.63
CA VAL A 219 7.38 11.30 5.29
C VAL A 219 8.69 12.08 5.22
N LYS A 220 9.02 12.68 4.08
CA LYS A 220 10.32 13.33 3.86
C LYS A 220 10.38 14.80 4.27
N THR A 221 9.24 15.50 4.32
CA THR A 221 9.24 16.92 4.68
C THR A 221 9.42 17.10 6.19
N SER A 222 10.16 18.12 6.59
CA SER A 222 10.27 18.54 8.01
C SER A 222 9.14 19.46 8.44
N HIS A 223 8.47 20.13 7.49
CA HIS A 223 7.43 21.11 7.74
C HIS A 223 6.20 20.84 6.88
N HIS A 224 5.04 21.16 7.41
CA HIS A 224 3.76 21.16 6.70
C HIS A 224 2.92 22.36 7.16
N LYS A 225 2.15 22.90 6.24
CA LYS A 225 1.36 24.10 6.49
C LYS A 225 0.05 23.81 7.23
N TYR A 226 -0.55 22.65 6.95
CA TYR A 226 -1.84 22.25 7.51
C TYR A 226 -1.72 20.89 8.19
N SER A 227 -2.65 20.58 9.08
CA SER A 227 -2.78 19.26 9.73
C SER A 227 -3.72 18.30 8.98
N LEU A 228 -4.40 18.80 7.95
CA LEU A 228 -5.40 18.05 7.20
C LEU A 228 -5.28 18.37 5.71
N TYR A 229 -5.22 17.30 4.90
CA TYR A 229 -5.15 17.39 3.44
C TYR A 229 -6.06 16.38 2.78
N ASN A 230 -6.76 16.81 1.74
CA ASN A 230 -7.35 15.92 0.76
C ASN A 230 -6.27 15.51 -0.26
N LEU A 231 -6.13 14.21 -0.49
CA LEU A 231 -5.24 13.67 -1.51
C LEU A 231 -6.09 13.16 -2.66
N SER A 232 -6.18 13.94 -3.70
CA SER A 232 -7.01 13.68 -4.89
C SER A 232 -6.19 13.83 -6.17
N SER A 233 -6.75 13.39 -7.26
CA SER A 233 -6.21 13.62 -8.60
C SER A 233 -7.19 14.45 -9.43
N ASN A 234 -6.74 14.90 -10.59
CA ASN A 234 -7.59 15.59 -11.57
C ASN A 234 -8.41 14.61 -12.45
N ASP A 235 -8.38 13.32 -12.16
CA ASP A 235 -9.14 12.28 -12.88
C ASP A 235 -10.61 12.24 -12.44
N VAL A 236 -11.35 13.31 -12.75
CA VAL A 236 -12.79 13.41 -12.49
C VAL A 236 -13.56 12.68 -13.58
N VAL A 237 -14.41 11.76 -13.18
CA VAL A 237 -15.14 10.89 -14.10
C VAL A 237 -16.57 10.62 -13.60
N SER A 238 -17.54 10.59 -14.52
CA SER A 238 -18.85 10.01 -14.20
C SER A 238 -18.76 8.49 -14.24
N GLU A 239 -19.53 7.83 -13.40
CA GLU A 239 -19.54 6.35 -13.33
C GLU A 239 -19.92 5.73 -14.68
N LEU A 240 -20.85 6.37 -15.41
CA LEU A 240 -21.20 5.94 -16.76
C LEU A 240 -20.04 6.07 -17.77
N LYS A 241 -19.26 7.16 -17.68
CA LYS A 241 -18.05 7.32 -18.51
C LYS A 241 -17.00 6.28 -18.16
N LEU A 242 -16.81 6.01 -16.87
CA LEU A 242 -15.90 4.97 -16.39
C LEU A 242 -16.31 3.58 -16.93
N ALA A 243 -17.58 3.22 -16.82
CA ALA A 243 -18.13 1.97 -17.38
C ALA A 243 -17.87 1.85 -18.87
N THR A 244 -18.04 2.95 -19.63
CA THR A 244 -17.75 2.99 -21.08
C THR A 244 -16.25 2.78 -21.36
N MET A 245 -15.36 3.37 -20.55
CA MET A 245 -13.92 3.17 -20.67
C MET A 245 -13.53 1.73 -20.40
N VAL A 246 -14.09 1.12 -19.34
CA VAL A 246 -13.88 -0.29 -19.00
C VAL A 246 -14.38 -1.21 -20.10
N GLN A 247 -15.60 -1.01 -20.59
CA GLN A 247 -16.21 -1.78 -21.69
C GLN A 247 -15.29 -1.77 -22.93
N LYS A 248 -14.82 -0.57 -23.32
CA LYS A 248 -13.89 -0.42 -24.44
C LYS A 248 -12.57 -1.14 -24.22
N ALA A 249 -11.99 -1.04 -23.00
CA ALA A 249 -10.74 -1.69 -22.65
C ALA A 249 -10.86 -3.20 -22.58
N MET A 250 -11.98 -3.70 -22.07
CA MET A 250 -12.27 -5.13 -22.02
C MET A 250 -12.46 -5.72 -23.43
N GLY A 251 -13.01 -4.96 -24.38
CA GLY A 251 -13.24 -5.44 -25.75
C GLY A 251 -14.12 -6.70 -25.80
N ILE A 252 -14.94 -6.91 -24.78
CA ILE A 252 -15.95 -7.97 -24.68
C ILE A 252 -17.28 -7.32 -25.01
N GLU A 253 -18.10 -8.01 -25.78
CA GLU A 253 -19.49 -7.55 -26.01
C GLU A 253 -20.23 -7.57 -24.67
N SER A 254 -20.52 -6.41 -24.16
CA SER A 254 -21.15 -6.22 -22.85
C SER A 254 -22.13 -5.07 -22.89
N ASN A 255 -23.11 -5.10 -21.98
CA ASN A 255 -24.11 -4.04 -21.87
C ASN A 255 -23.82 -3.19 -20.62
N ILE A 256 -24.03 -1.88 -20.71
CA ILE A 256 -24.03 -1.02 -19.54
C ILE A 256 -25.48 -0.89 -19.05
N VAL A 257 -25.73 -1.35 -17.85
CA VAL A 257 -27.02 -1.26 -17.17
C VAL A 257 -26.98 -0.07 -16.22
N THR A 258 -27.76 0.95 -16.54
CA THR A 258 -27.81 2.18 -15.75
C THR A 258 -28.90 2.12 -14.69
N PHE A 259 -28.62 2.74 -13.54
CA PHE A 259 -29.61 2.96 -12.48
C PHE A 259 -29.39 4.35 -11.86
N SER A 260 -30.42 4.89 -11.21
CA SER A 260 -30.35 6.15 -10.49
C SER A 260 -30.39 5.89 -8.99
N ASP A 261 -29.58 6.62 -8.25
CA ASP A 261 -29.63 6.70 -6.79
C ASP A 261 -29.47 8.17 -6.35
N SER A 262 -29.38 8.40 -5.04
CA SER A 262 -29.24 9.74 -4.46
C SER A 262 -27.81 10.29 -4.53
N ASN A 263 -26.84 9.53 -5.02
CA ASN A 263 -25.44 9.97 -5.09
C ASN A 263 -25.23 10.83 -6.34
N GLY A 264 -24.82 12.07 -6.11
CA GLY A 264 -24.50 13.02 -7.18
C GLY A 264 -23.01 13.21 -7.36
N ARG A 265 -22.56 14.46 -7.30
CA ARG A 265 -21.14 14.82 -7.45
C ARG A 265 -20.43 14.75 -6.07
N CYS A 266 -19.35 13.97 -6.00
CA CYS A 266 -18.46 13.88 -4.83
C CYS A 266 -17.01 13.87 -5.33
N VAL A 267 -16.42 15.06 -5.49
CA VAL A 267 -15.06 15.25 -6.01
C VAL A 267 -14.23 15.98 -4.96
N LEU A 268 -13.13 15.42 -4.53
CA LEU A 268 -12.23 16.04 -3.57
C LEU A 268 -11.32 17.07 -4.25
N SER A 269 -11.13 18.22 -3.60
CA SER A 269 -10.12 19.20 -3.99
C SER A 269 -8.77 18.82 -3.42
N GLY A 270 -7.78 18.58 -4.26
CA GLY A 270 -6.38 18.37 -3.87
C GLY A 270 -5.55 19.65 -3.78
N ASN A 271 -6.16 20.83 -3.92
CA ASN A 271 -5.46 22.11 -4.07
C ASN A 271 -4.47 22.39 -2.95
N ARG A 272 -4.83 22.11 -1.70
CA ARG A 272 -3.99 22.36 -0.52
C ARG A 272 -2.66 21.60 -0.60
N PHE A 273 -2.71 20.35 -1.04
CA PHE A 273 -1.54 19.51 -1.25
C PHE A 273 -0.71 20.00 -2.44
N GLU A 274 -1.36 20.28 -3.57
CA GLU A 274 -0.69 20.74 -4.78
C GLU A 274 0.01 22.08 -4.60
N GLU A 275 -0.61 23.04 -3.93
CA GLU A 275 -0.03 24.36 -3.63
C GLU A 275 1.21 24.27 -2.72
N GLU A 276 1.23 23.33 -1.79
CA GLU A 276 2.34 23.20 -0.85
C GLU A 276 3.50 22.38 -1.40
N PHE A 277 3.22 21.27 -2.06
CA PHE A 277 4.23 20.31 -2.50
C PHE A 277 4.54 20.38 -4.00
N GLY A 278 3.70 21.03 -4.80
CA GLY A 278 3.87 21.14 -6.24
C GLY A 278 3.82 19.80 -6.97
N VAL A 279 3.22 18.79 -6.36
CA VAL A 279 3.17 17.43 -6.92
C VAL A 279 1.78 17.18 -7.46
N HIS A 280 1.72 16.74 -8.70
CA HIS A 280 0.49 16.36 -9.39
C HIS A 280 0.45 14.85 -9.62
N ALA A 281 -0.74 14.30 -9.77
CA ALA A 281 -0.91 12.90 -10.16
C ALA A 281 -0.26 12.62 -11.51
N PHE A 282 0.53 11.56 -11.58
CA PHE A 282 1.17 11.10 -12.81
C PHE A 282 0.35 10.04 -13.53
N GLY A 283 -0.68 9.50 -12.85
CA GLY A 283 -1.55 8.47 -13.40
C GLY A 283 -2.32 8.96 -14.63
N ASN A 284 -2.49 8.06 -15.58
CA ASN A 284 -3.42 8.24 -16.71
C ASN A 284 -4.49 7.19 -16.58
N LEU A 285 -5.69 7.61 -16.17
CA LEU A 285 -6.81 6.72 -15.90
C LEU A 285 -7.11 5.79 -17.09
N GLU A 286 -7.16 6.32 -18.31
CA GLU A 286 -7.45 5.51 -19.49
C GLU A 286 -6.40 4.42 -19.73
N LYS A 287 -5.12 4.77 -19.58
CA LYS A 287 -4.02 3.80 -19.69
C LYS A 287 -4.10 2.75 -18.59
N ASN A 288 -4.29 3.17 -17.34
CA ASN A 288 -4.36 2.27 -16.19
C ASN A 288 -5.54 1.30 -16.30
N ILE A 289 -6.70 1.75 -16.81
CA ILE A 289 -7.85 0.87 -17.09
C ILE A 289 -7.52 -0.14 -18.19
N LYS A 290 -6.83 0.26 -19.26
CA LYS A 290 -6.39 -0.66 -20.31
C LYS A 290 -5.44 -1.71 -19.79
N ASP A 291 -4.47 -1.31 -18.96
CA ASP A 291 -3.49 -2.21 -18.36
C ASP A 291 -4.18 -3.19 -17.39
N MET A 292 -5.14 -2.69 -16.58
CA MET A 292 -5.96 -3.50 -15.68
C MET A 292 -6.81 -4.52 -16.45
N ALA A 293 -7.56 -4.08 -17.46
CA ALA A 293 -8.38 -4.94 -18.30
C ALA A 293 -7.55 -6.03 -18.99
N SER A 294 -6.39 -5.66 -19.53
CA SER A 294 -5.45 -6.60 -20.15
C SER A 294 -4.94 -7.64 -19.17
N TYR A 295 -4.56 -7.20 -17.97
CA TYR A 295 -4.08 -8.09 -16.91
C TYR A 295 -5.17 -9.05 -16.44
N MET A 296 -6.36 -8.54 -16.14
CA MET A 296 -7.48 -9.37 -15.65
C MET A 296 -7.95 -10.39 -16.69
N LYS A 297 -8.04 -10.00 -17.97
CA LYS A 297 -8.34 -10.95 -19.08
C LYS A 297 -7.28 -12.04 -19.21
N LYS A 298 -6.00 -11.67 -19.14
CA LYS A 298 -4.90 -12.65 -19.20
C LYS A 298 -4.96 -13.67 -18.07
N HIS A 299 -5.54 -13.30 -16.94
CA HIS A 299 -5.65 -14.13 -15.73
C HIS A 299 -7.10 -14.45 -15.36
N GLU A 300 -7.99 -14.52 -16.35
CA GLU A 300 -9.44 -14.68 -16.18
C GLU A 300 -9.82 -15.83 -15.22
N ALA A 301 -9.19 -16.99 -15.34
CA ALA A 301 -9.46 -18.14 -14.46
C ALA A 301 -9.18 -17.82 -12.98
N ALA A 302 -8.16 -17.04 -12.68
CA ALA A 302 -7.84 -16.62 -11.31
C ALA A 302 -8.90 -15.66 -10.75
N PHE A 303 -9.45 -14.78 -11.59
CA PHE A 303 -10.46 -13.83 -11.16
C PHE A 303 -11.86 -14.42 -11.09
N LEU A 304 -12.25 -15.27 -12.05
CA LEU A 304 -13.60 -15.85 -12.08
C LEU A 304 -13.73 -17.08 -11.18
N LYS A 305 -12.72 -17.98 -11.17
CA LYS A 305 -12.78 -19.24 -10.43
C LYS A 305 -12.08 -19.19 -9.06
N GLY A 306 -11.37 -18.11 -8.77
CA GLY A 306 -10.57 -18.01 -7.55
C GLY A 306 -9.35 -18.96 -7.54
N GLU A 307 -8.92 -19.45 -8.72
CA GLU A 307 -7.73 -20.27 -8.82
C GLU A 307 -6.50 -19.43 -8.46
N GLU A 308 -5.60 -19.99 -7.65
CA GLU A 308 -4.33 -19.32 -7.37
C GLU A 308 -3.54 -19.14 -8.68
N LEU A 309 -2.99 -17.94 -8.88
CA LEU A 309 -2.10 -17.66 -10.00
C LEU A 309 -0.92 -18.61 -9.95
N LYS A 310 -0.82 -19.51 -10.92
CA LYS A 310 0.34 -20.39 -11.05
C LYS A 310 1.58 -19.53 -11.28
N LEU A 311 2.42 -19.48 -10.29
CA LEU A 311 3.72 -18.83 -10.43
C LEU A 311 4.51 -19.49 -11.56
N PRO A 312 5.24 -18.75 -12.39
CA PRO A 312 6.16 -19.34 -13.35
C PRO A 312 7.08 -20.34 -12.65
N TRP A 313 7.39 -21.48 -13.31
CA TRP A 313 8.17 -22.58 -12.73
C TRP A 313 9.50 -22.14 -12.09
N TRP A 314 10.17 -21.13 -12.65
CA TRP A 314 11.41 -20.57 -12.11
C TRP A 314 11.16 -19.80 -10.80
N LYS A 315 10.00 -19.11 -10.64
CA LYS A 315 9.59 -18.49 -9.37
C LYS A 315 9.26 -19.53 -8.32
N MET A 316 8.61 -20.63 -8.70
CA MET A 316 8.35 -21.75 -7.78
C MET A 316 9.65 -22.41 -7.34
N LEU A 317 10.61 -22.56 -8.24
CA LEU A 317 11.95 -23.07 -7.90
C LEU A 317 12.67 -22.08 -6.96
N TYR A 318 12.66 -20.80 -7.26
CA TYR A 318 13.26 -19.77 -6.39
C TYR A 318 12.64 -19.77 -4.99
N GLU A 319 11.31 -19.77 -4.86
CA GLU A 319 10.62 -19.84 -3.56
C GLU A 319 10.95 -21.14 -2.81
N ARG A 320 11.03 -22.25 -3.52
CA ARG A 320 11.38 -23.56 -2.93
C ARG A 320 12.83 -23.66 -2.47
N TRP A 321 13.76 -22.95 -3.13
CA TRP A 321 15.19 -23.04 -2.88
C TRP A 321 15.77 -21.81 -2.20
N LYS A 322 15.00 -20.75 -1.97
CA LYS A 322 15.48 -19.51 -1.35
C LYS A 322 16.12 -19.72 0.04
N TRP A 323 15.61 -20.66 0.82
CA TRP A 323 16.20 -21.02 2.10
C TRP A 323 17.58 -21.66 1.93
N LEU A 324 17.75 -22.50 0.94
CA LEU A 324 19.03 -23.15 0.63
C LEU A 324 20.03 -22.12 0.13
N ILE A 325 19.59 -21.18 -0.68
CA ILE A 325 20.42 -20.04 -1.12
C ILE A 325 20.85 -19.22 0.08
N LYS A 326 19.96 -18.90 1.02
CA LYS A 326 20.30 -18.19 2.27
C LYS A 326 21.30 -18.94 3.14
N ILE A 327 21.28 -20.28 3.15
CA ILE A 327 22.23 -21.11 3.93
C ILE A 327 23.56 -21.25 3.18
N LEU A 328 23.54 -21.44 1.89
CA LEU A 328 24.75 -21.68 1.10
C LEU A 328 25.49 -20.38 0.76
N PHE A 329 24.81 -19.24 0.70
CA PHE A 329 25.40 -17.95 0.34
C PHE A 329 26.56 -17.55 1.28
N PRO A 330 26.45 -17.61 2.61
CA PRO A 330 27.57 -17.34 3.50
C PRO A 330 28.74 -18.33 3.32
N PHE A 331 28.45 -19.58 2.93
CA PHE A 331 29.49 -20.56 2.61
C PHE A 331 30.22 -20.20 1.30
N PHE A 332 29.53 -19.71 0.29
CA PHE A 332 30.11 -19.23 -0.96
C PHE A 332 30.91 -17.95 -0.77
N GLU A 333 30.43 -16.98 0.01
CA GLU A 333 31.20 -15.77 0.37
C GLU A 333 32.52 -16.14 1.05
N ASN A 334 32.50 -17.05 2.01
CA ASN A 334 33.71 -17.53 2.66
C ASN A 334 34.64 -18.27 1.67
N LEU A 335 34.10 -19.11 0.79
CA LEU A 335 34.87 -19.84 -0.22
C LEU A 335 35.56 -18.88 -1.19
N VAL A 336 34.86 -17.85 -1.66
CA VAL A 336 35.40 -16.82 -2.57
C VAL A 336 36.47 -15.98 -1.91
N CYS A 337 36.35 -15.67 -0.61
CA CYS A 337 37.41 -15.01 0.17
C CYS A 337 38.62 -15.92 0.38
N PHE A 338 38.46 -17.23 0.43
CA PHE A 338 39.58 -18.18 0.57
C PHE A 338 40.35 -18.41 -0.74
N ILE A 339 39.73 -18.23 -1.92
CA ILE A 339 40.41 -18.42 -3.22
C ILE A 339 41.63 -17.52 -3.37
N PRO A 340 41.59 -16.19 -3.12
CA PRO A 340 42.75 -15.33 -3.19
C PRO A 340 43.83 -15.72 -2.17
N PHE A 341 43.41 -16.13 -0.95
CA PHE A 341 44.34 -16.55 0.09
C PHE A 341 45.07 -17.86 -0.27
N PHE A 342 44.39 -18.82 -0.90
CA PHE A 342 44.99 -20.05 -1.42
C PHE A 342 45.92 -19.78 -2.61
N MET A 343 45.54 -18.83 -3.50
CA MET A 343 46.39 -18.42 -4.65
C MET A 343 47.67 -17.67 -4.22
N MET A 344 47.61 -16.91 -3.13
CA MET A 344 48.77 -16.20 -2.60
C MET A 344 49.77 -17.13 -1.90
N ASN A 345 49.26 -18.23 -1.29
CA ASN A 345 50.12 -19.13 -0.53
C ASN A 345 50.76 -20.29 -1.37
N ASN A 346 50.24 -20.55 -2.59
CA ASN A 346 50.72 -21.62 -3.47
C ASN A 346 51.21 -21.08 -4.81
N ARG A 347 52.29 -20.34 -4.81
CA ARG A 347 52.96 -19.86 -6.07
C ARG A 347 53.55 -20.96 -6.98
N THR A 348 53.42 -22.25 -6.64
CA THR A 348 54.09 -23.35 -7.34
C THR A 348 53.15 -24.42 -7.94
N VAL A 349 51.82 -24.39 -7.71
CA VAL A 349 50.90 -25.45 -8.18
C VAL A 349 49.63 -24.92 -8.87
N GLY A 350 49.60 -23.68 -9.33
CA GLY A 350 48.31 -23.07 -9.62
C GLY A 350 47.91 -22.92 -11.11
N SER A 351 48.84 -23.11 -12.09
CA SER A 351 48.54 -22.69 -13.48
C SER A 351 47.72 -23.71 -14.28
N GLU A 352 47.79 -24.99 -13.97
CA GLU A 352 47.08 -26.03 -14.74
C GLU A 352 45.68 -26.33 -14.26
N TYR A 353 45.38 -26.10 -12.96
CA TYR A 353 44.06 -26.39 -12.42
C TYR A 353 42.99 -25.35 -12.77
N PHE A 354 43.35 -24.10 -12.98
CA PHE A 354 42.39 -23.04 -13.34
C PHE A 354 42.12 -22.93 -14.85
N ALA A 355 42.95 -23.52 -15.70
CA ALA A 355 42.72 -23.54 -17.15
C ALA A 355 41.50 -24.44 -17.54
N ASN A 356 41.05 -25.28 -16.66
CA ASN A 356 39.92 -26.22 -16.88
C ASN A 356 38.64 -25.87 -16.09
N LEU A 357 38.59 -24.70 -15.42
CA LEU A 357 37.33 -24.28 -14.78
C LEU A 357 36.34 -23.85 -15.87
N ASP A 358 35.20 -24.53 -15.92
CA ASP A 358 34.12 -24.21 -16.83
C ASP A 358 33.77 -22.69 -16.73
N PRO A 359 33.84 -21.92 -17.82
CA PRO A 359 33.47 -20.52 -17.88
C PRO A 359 32.08 -20.23 -17.29
N PHE A 360 31.18 -21.23 -17.33
CA PHE A 360 29.87 -21.17 -16.74
C PHE A 360 29.91 -21.10 -15.21
N LEU A 361 30.80 -21.86 -14.55
CA LEU A 361 30.95 -21.83 -13.10
C LEU A 361 31.53 -20.49 -12.63
N LEU A 362 32.46 -19.93 -13.40
CA LEU A 362 33.04 -18.60 -13.13
C LEU A 362 31.99 -17.49 -13.29
N TYR A 363 31.11 -17.61 -14.30
CA TYR A 363 30.02 -16.67 -14.54
C TYR A 363 28.96 -16.74 -13.44
N VAL A 364 28.59 -17.93 -12.98
CA VAL A 364 27.65 -18.15 -11.87
C VAL A 364 28.22 -17.58 -10.57
N LEU A 365 29.51 -17.74 -10.30
CA LEU A 365 30.17 -17.18 -9.13
C LEU A 365 30.24 -15.63 -9.17
N LEU A 366 30.58 -15.05 -10.33
CA LEU A 366 30.59 -13.59 -10.52
C LEU A 366 29.18 -13.00 -10.42
N PHE A 367 28.17 -13.67 -10.98
CA PHE A 367 26.79 -13.24 -10.91
C PHE A 367 26.26 -13.30 -9.47
N ALA A 368 26.60 -14.34 -8.70
CA ALA A 368 26.25 -14.46 -7.29
C ALA A 368 26.87 -13.36 -6.42
N ILE A 369 28.12 -12.99 -6.70
CA ILE A 369 28.83 -11.90 -6.00
C ILE A 369 28.18 -10.54 -6.28
N VAL A 370 27.92 -10.22 -7.55
CA VAL A 370 27.33 -8.93 -7.95
C VAL A 370 25.88 -8.81 -7.45
N TYR A 371 25.11 -9.88 -7.51
CA TYR A 371 23.72 -9.89 -7.05
C TYR A 371 23.61 -9.87 -5.52
N GLY A 372 24.56 -10.51 -4.83
CA GLY A 372 24.64 -10.51 -3.36
C GLY A 372 24.97 -9.13 -2.79
N GLN A 373 25.85 -8.37 -3.43
CA GLN A 373 26.18 -7.00 -3.02
C GLN A 373 25.00 -6.02 -3.21
N GLN A 374 24.13 -6.24 -4.20
CA GLN A 374 22.94 -5.41 -4.41
C GLN A 374 21.80 -5.67 -3.41
N GLN A 375 21.86 -6.77 -2.66
CA GLN A 375 20.85 -7.10 -1.64
C GLN A 375 21.33 -6.76 -0.21
N ALA A 376 22.61 -6.47 -0.04
CA ALA A 376 23.22 -6.13 1.26
C ALA A 376 23.38 -4.61 1.47
N THR A 377 23.13 -3.79 0.46
CA THR A 377 22.99 -2.34 0.51
C THR A 377 21.52 -1.95 0.37
#